data_c5e1672adeeba2772976c0d7a6947438
#
_entry.id   c5e1672adeeba2772976c0d7a6947438
#
_cell.length_a   1.000
_cell.length_b   1.000
_cell.length_c   1.000
_cell.angle_alpha   90.00
_cell.angle_beta   90.00
_cell.angle_gamma   90.00
#
_symmetry.space_group_name_H-M   'P 1'
#
loop_
_entity.id
_entity.type
_entity.pdbx_description
1 polymer ?
#
loop_
_entity_poly.entity_id
_entity_poly.type
_entity_poly.pdbx_seq_one_letter_code
_entity_poly.pdbx_strand_id
1 'polypeptide(L)'
;GSFTGVKIGVACAKGLAFERDIPCFAVSSLAAAAENVSLFSGTVIAVMDARRKSFYNAVFKNGKRVCADRQSSVDELLASLPDAEPVVAVGDGAELFVRLCSEHGRENIKAAPSFLRYIKASAVAELALRGDCEKRDCVSLAPVYLRSPQAERERLERENAAKQN
;
A
#
# COMPACT_ATOMS: atom_id res chain seq x y z
N GLY A 1 -4.52 1.67 -6.69
CA GLY A 1 -5.22 2.14 -7.90
C GLY A 1 -4.29 2.25 -9.10
N SER A 2 -4.85 2.43 -10.31
CA SER A 2 -4.02 2.67 -11.50
C SER A 2 -3.24 4.00 -11.38
N PHE A 3 -2.10 4.09 -12.06
CA PHE A 3 -1.29 5.32 -12.11
C PHE A 3 -2.12 6.56 -12.54
N THR A 4 -2.97 6.42 -13.55
CA THR A 4 -3.87 7.49 -14.00
C THR A 4 -4.95 7.81 -12.97
N GLY A 5 -5.58 6.80 -12.39
CA GLY A 5 -6.65 6.99 -11.40
C GLY A 5 -6.19 7.72 -10.14
N VAL A 6 -4.97 7.41 -9.66
CA VAL A 6 -4.39 8.11 -8.50
C VAL A 6 -4.16 9.59 -8.84
N LYS A 7 -3.62 9.90 -10.03
CA LYS A 7 -3.44 11.29 -10.47
C LYS A 7 -4.76 12.07 -10.56
N ILE A 8 -5.79 11.45 -11.14
CA ILE A 8 -7.12 12.07 -11.24
C ILE A 8 -7.67 12.36 -9.83
N GLY A 9 -7.62 11.37 -8.92
CA GLY A 9 -8.11 11.55 -7.55
C GLY A 9 -7.39 12.66 -6.79
N VAL A 10 -6.07 12.72 -6.89
CA VAL A 10 -5.28 13.81 -6.27
C VAL A 10 -5.60 15.16 -6.91
N ALA A 11 -5.72 15.25 -8.24
CA ALA A 11 -6.08 16.48 -8.92
C ALA A 11 -7.47 16.99 -8.50
N CYS A 12 -8.46 16.09 -8.37
CA CYS A 12 -9.79 16.43 -7.87
C CYS A 12 -9.72 16.95 -6.43
N ALA A 13 -9.00 16.28 -5.53
CA ALA A 13 -8.84 16.72 -4.14
C ALA A 13 -8.19 18.11 -4.06
N LYS A 14 -7.13 18.35 -4.85
CA LYS A 14 -6.48 19.66 -4.96
C LYS A 14 -7.44 20.74 -5.44
N GLY A 15 -8.21 20.48 -6.49
CA GLY A 15 -9.18 21.42 -7.02
C GLY A 15 -10.27 21.81 -6.00
N LEU A 16 -10.79 20.83 -5.25
CA LEU A 16 -11.79 21.08 -4.20
C LEU A 16 -11.22 21.89 -3.01
N ALA A 17 -9.95 21.73 -2.71
CA ALA A 17 -9.32 22.39 -1.59
C ALA A 17 -8.78 23.80 -1.94
N PHE A 18 -8.44 24.05 -3.20
CA PHE A 18 -7.67 25.20 -3.65
C PHE A 18 -8.36 26.55 -3.34
N GLU A 19 -9.63 26.70 -3.72
CA GLU A 19 -10.35 27.98 -3.59
C GLU A 19 -10.68 28.34 -2.13
N ARG A 20 -10.81 27.33 -1.27
CA ARG A 20 -11.26 27.48 0.11
C ARG A 20 -10.15 27.33 1.14
N ASP A 21 -8.93 27.19 0.69
CA ASP A 21 -7.72 26.93 1.54
C ASP A 21 -7.94 25.76 2.54
N ILE A 22 -8.64 24.70 2.08
CA ILE A 22 -8.94 23.54 2.91
C ILE A 22 -7.65 22.71 3.08
N PRO A 23 -7.24 22.37 4.30
CA PRO A 23 -6.08 21.53 4.52
C PRO A 23 -6.30 20.12 3.94
N CYS A 24 -5.28 19.59 3.28
CA CYS A 24 -5.25 18.25 2.75
C CYS A 24 -4.48 17.30 3.67
N PHE A 25 -4.89 16.03 3.69
CA PHE A 25 -4.22 15.00 4.47
C PHE A 25 -3.77 13.86 3.57
N ALA A 26 -2.46 13.60 3.54
CA ALA A 26 -1.87 12.53 2.75
C ALA A 26 -1.88 11.23 3.55
N VAL A 27 -2.82 10.34 3.24
CA VAL A 27 -3.01 9.05 3.92
C VAL A 27 -2.45 7.93 3.04
N SER A 28 -1.65 7.04 3.63
CA SER A 28 -1.18 5.82 2.95
C SER A 28 -2.35 4.90 2.62
N SER A 29 -2.46 4.50 1.35
CA SER A 29 -3.46 3.52 0.90
C SER A 29 -3.32 2.17 1.60
N LEU A 30 -2.09 1.76 1.92
CA LEU A 30 -1.80 0.52 2.66
C LEU A 30 -2.24 0.64 4.12
N ALA A 31 -2.03 1.81 4.75
CA ALA A 31 -2.55 2.05 6.09
C ALA A 31 -4.08 2.04 6.12
N ALA A 32 -4.74 2.66 5.15
CA ALA A 32 -6.20 2.66 5.05
C ALA A 32 -6.78 1.25 4.84
N ALA A 33 -6.08 0.37 4.12
CA ALA A 33 -6.49 -1.03 4.02
C ALA A 33 -6.34 -1.78 5.35
N ALA A 34 -5.23 -1.56 6.08
CA ALA A 34 -4.96 -2.19 7.37
C ALA A 34 -5.93 -1.71 8.46
N GLU A 35 -6.39 -0.45 8.40
CA GLU A 35 -7.33 0.14 9.35
C GLU A 35 -8.65 -0.62 9.43
N ASN A 36 -9.10 -1.25 8.34
CA ASN A 36 -10.32 -2.05 8.34
C ASN A 36 -10.29 -3.24 9.32
N VAL A 37 -9.11 -3.66 9.74
CA VAL A 37 -8.87 -4.77 10.68
C VAL A 37 -8.02 -4.33 11.87
N SER A 38 -8.05 -3.04 12.23
CA SER A 38 -7.25 -2.45 13.31
C SER A 38 -7.48 -3.08 14.69
N LEU A 39 -8.66 -3.67 14.91
CA LEU A 39 -8.99 -4.42 16.15
C LEU A 39 -8.36 -5.82 16.21
N PHE A 40 -7.76 -6.30 15.14
CA PHE A 40 -7.07 -7.59 15.15
C PHE A 40 -5.77 -7.51 15.98
N SER A 41 -5.71 -8.31 17.04
CA SER A 41 -4.51 -8.44 17.87
C SER A 41 -3.54 -9.41 17.22
N GLY A 42 -2.54 -8.89 16.52
CA GLY A 42 -1.55 -9.69 15.79
C GLY A 42 -0.91 -8.92 14.65
N THR A 43 -0.35 -9.66 13.70
CA THR A 43 0.31 -9.09 12.53
C THR A 43 -0.68 -8.94 11.37
N VAL A 44 -0.78 -7.73 10.84
CA VAL A 44 -1.54 -7.40 9.62
C VAL A 44 -0.54 -7.02 8.53
N ILE A 45 -0.69 -7.59 7.34
CA ILE A 45 0.03 -7.16 6.15
C ILE A 45 -0.96 -6.56 5.14
N ALA A 46 -0.77 -5.29 4.81
CA ALA A 46 -1.45 -4.67 3.69
C ALA A 46 -0.66 -4.91 2.41
N VAL A 47 -1.28 -5.49 1.39
CA VAL A 47 -0.64 -5.84 0.12
C VAL A 47 -1.48 -5.41 -1.07
N MET A 48 -0.83 -4.77 -2.05
CA MET A 48 -1.41 -4.43 -3.34
C MET A 48 -0.57 -5.06 -4.45
N ASP A 49 -1.22 -5.63 -5.47
CA ASP A 49 -0.52 -6.27 -6.59
C ASP A 49 0.30 -5.26 -7.39
N ALA A 50 1.63 -5.36 -7.32
CA ALA A 50 2.58 -4.58 -8.11
C ALA A 50 3.02 -5.29 -9.40
N ARG A 51 2.35 -6.41 -9.76
CA ARG A 51 2.65 -7.30 -10.88
C ARG A 51 3.97 -8.08 -10.70
N ARG A 52 4.16 -9.12 -11.54
CA ARG A 52 5.37 -9.95 -11.58
C ARG A 52 5.75 -10.53 -10.20
N LYS A 53 4.78 -11.07 -9.44
CA LYS A 53 4.95 -11.63 -8.09
C LYS A 53 5.58 -10.65 -7.09
N SER A 54 5.33 -9.36 -7.26
CA SER A 54 5.79 -8.27 -6.39
C SER A 54 4.58 -7.54 -5.82
N PHE A 55 4.70 -7.02 -4.61
CA PHE A 55 3.63 -6.34 -3.89
C PHE A 55 4.09 -4.99 -3.34
N TYR A 56 3.24 -3.97 -3.48
CA TYR A 56 3.34 -2.83 -2.59
C TYR A 56 2.80 -3.26 -1.24
N ASN A 57 3.55 -3.02 -0.17
CA ASN A 57 3.20 -3.55 1.14
C ASN A 57 3.57 -2.63 2.30
N ALA A 58 2.87 -2.83 3.41
CA ALA A 58 3.21 -2.33 4.73
C ALA A 58 2.77 -3.36 5.77
N VAL A 59 3.50 -3.45 6.87
CA VAL A 59 3.23 -4.37 7.97
C VAL A 59 2.85 -3.59 9.22
N PHE A 60 1.84 -4.09 9.92
CA PHE A 60 1.33 -3.54 11.16
C PHE A 60 1.29 -4.63 12.23
N LYS A 61 1.59 -4.30 13.46
CA LYS A 61 1.45 -5.21 14.61
C LYS A 61 0.62 -4.51 15.69
N ASN A 62 -0.48 -5.13 16.09
CA ASN A 62 -1.44 -4.56 17.05
C ASN A 62 -1.86 -3.13 16.70
N GLY A 63 -2.23 -2.91 15.44
CA GLY A 63 -2.65 -1.61 14.90
C GLY A 63 -1.53 -0.59 14.66
N LYS A 64 -0.29 -0.87 15.09
CA LYS A 64 0.85 0.04 14.89
C LYS A 64 1.67 -0.35 13.67
N ARG A 65 2.05 0.62 12.86
CA ARG A 65 2.92 0.41 11.70
C ARG A 65 4.31 -0.07 12.12
N VAL A 66 4.76 -1.16 11.51
CA VAL A 66 6.09 -1.76 11.75
C VAL A 66 7.10 -1.34 10.68
N CYS A 67 6.66 -1.19 9.43
CA CYS A 67 7.53 -0.74 8.35
C CYS A 67 6.84 0.31 7.45
N ALA A 68 7.64 1.13 6.79
CA ALA A 68 7.15 2.08 5.79
C ALA A 68 6.59 1.34 4.57
N ASP A 69 5.76 2.06 3.79
CA ASP A 69 5.27 1.58 2.50
C ASP A 69 6.45 1.27 1.58
N ARG A 70 6.47 0.06 1.01
CA ARG A 70 7.56 -0.41 0.15
C ARG A 70 7.04 -1.36 -0.92
N GLN A 71 7.89 -1.66 -1.91
CA GLN A 71 7.68 -2.76 -2.85
C GLN A 71 8.61 -3.91 -2.48
N SER A 72 8.09 -5.14 -2.43
CA SER A 72 8.86 -6.35 -2.12
C SER A 72 8.39 -7.53 -2.97
N SER A 73 9.27 -8.49 -3.19
CA SER A 73 8.92 -9.81 -3.70
C SER A 73 8.21 -10.65 -2.62
N VAL A 74 7.62 -11.78 -3.02
CA VAL A 74 7.01 -12.74 -2.08
C VAL A 74 8.05 -13.26 -1.09
N ASP A 75 9.24 -13.62 -1.56
CA ASP A 75 10.29 -14.21 -0.74
C ASP A 75 10.78 -13.23 0.35
N GLU A 76 10.97 -11.95 -0.01
CA GLU A 76 11.32 -10.90 0.96
C GLU A 76 10.22 -10.69 2.00
N LEU A 77 8.94 -10.78 1.59
CA LEU A 77 7.82 -10.67 2.51
C LEU A 77 7.76 -11.85 3.46
N LEU A 78 7.91 -13.07 2.97
CA LEU A 78 7.92 -14.28 3.79
C LEU A 78 9.05 -14.24 4.81
N ALA A 79 10.23 -13.79 4.43
CA ALA A 79 11.37 -13.63 5.35
C ALA A 79 11.11 -12.57 6.45
N SER A 80 10.24 -11.60 6.20
CA SER A 80 9.93 -10.52 7.15
C SER A 80 8.72 -10.77 8.06
N LEU A 81 7.93 -11.81 7.78
CA LEU A 81 6.71 -12.13 8.52
C LEU A 81 6.94 -13.28 9.52
N PRO A 82 6.23 -13.30 10.67
CA PRO A 82 6.35 -14.36 11.65
C PRO A 82 5.91 -15.72 11.07
N ASP A 83 6.60 -16.79 11.43
CA ASP A 83 6.34 -18.15 10.94
C ASP A 83 5.18 -18.84 11.67
N ALA A 84 5.07 -18.62 12.98
CA ALA A 84 4.11 -19.33 13.83
C ALA A 84 2.87 -18.48 14.20
N GLU A 85 2.99 -17.14 14.20
CA GLU A 85 1.86 -16.29 14.58
C GLU A 85 0.88 -16.13 13.41
N PRO A 86 -0.44 -16.03 13.67
CA PRO A 86 -1.42 -15.71 12.65
C PRO A 86 -1.15 -14.33 12.01
N VAL A 87 -1.22 -14.28 10.68
CA VAL A 87 -1.09 -13.04 9.89
C VAL A 87 -2.36 -12.83 9.07
N VAL A 88 -2.91 -11.63 9.14
CA VAL A 88 -4.06 -11.23 8.32
C VAL A 88 -3.57 -10.35 7.16
N ALA A 89 -3.88 -10.78 5.93
CA ALA A 89 -3.60 -10.03 4.72
C ALA A 89 -4.81 -9.21 4.26
N VAL A 90 -4.61 -7.93 3.99
CA VAL A 90 -5.61 -7.00 3.44
C VAL A 90 -5.08 -6.33 2.17
N GLY A 91 -5.96 -5.69 1.40
CA GLY A 91 -5.63 -5.07 0.12
C GLY A 91 -6.07 -5.93 -1.07
N ASP A 92 -6.00 -5.37 -2.26
CA ASP A 92 -6.42 -6.05 -3.51
C ASP A 92 -5.48 -7.20 -3.91
N GLY A 93 -4.25 -7.21 -3.41
CA GLY A 93 -3.28 -8.29 -3.59
C GLY A 93 -3.40 -9.43 -2.57
N ALA A 94 -4.27 -9.35 -1.55
CA ALA A 94 -4.29 -10.28 -0.43
C ALA A 94 -4.55 -11.75 -0.83
N GLU A 95 -5.51 -12.01 -1.72
CA GLU A 95 -5.78 -13.39 -2.17
C GLU A 95 -4.62 -14.00 -2.97
N LEU A 96 -4.07 -13.20 -3.88
CA LEU A 96 -2.88 -13.61 -4.64
C LEU A 96 -1.70 -13.89 -3.71
N PHE A 97 -1.48 -13.00 -2.75
CA PHE A 97 -0.39 -13.14 -1.78
C PHE A 97 -0.56 -14.41 -0.92
N VAL A 98 -1.75 -14.64 -0.35
CA VAL A 98 -2.02 -15.84 0.46
C VAL A 98 -1.81 -17.12 -0.35
N ARG A 99 -2.30 -17.17 -1.59
CA ARG A 99 -2.07 -18.32 -2.48
C ARG A 99 -0.57 -18.60 -2.68
N LEU A 100 0.21 -17.56 -2.98
CA LEU A 100 1.66 -17.70 -3.14
C LEU A 100 2.35 -18.12 -1.82
N CYS A 101 1.87 -17.64 -0.67
CA CYS A 101 2.36 -18.08 0.64
C CYS A 101 2.10 -19.57 0.89
N SER A 102 0.90 -20.06 0.56
CA SER A 102 0.58 -21.50 0.67
C SER A 102 1.46 -22.35 -0.23
N GLU A 103 1.80 -21.90 -1.45
CA GLU A 103 2.76 -22.58 -2.33
C GLU A 103 4.15 -22.72 -1.68
N HIS A 104 4.50 -21.82 -0.74
CA HIS A 104 5.74 -21.85 0.07
C HIS A 104 5.54 -22.48 1.46
N GLY A 105 4.43 -23.20 1.69
CA GLY A 105 4.13 -23.88 2.95
C GLY A 105 3.73 -22.97 4.12
N ARG A 106 3.38 -21.70 3.85
CA ARG A 106 2.99 -20.71 4.87
C ARG A 106 1.46 -20.66 5.02
N GLU A 107 0.93 -21.50 5.89
CA GLU A 107 -0.51 -21.63 6.15
C GLU A 107 -1.04 -20.69 7.26
N ASN A 108 -0.15 -20.03 7.98
CA ASN A 108 -0.48 -19.08 9.06
C ASN A 108 -0.96 -17.71 8.53
N ILE A 109 -0.91 -17.48 7.21
CA ILE A 109 -1.30 -16.23 6.57
C ILE A 109 -2.68 -16.39 5.93
N LYS A 110 -3.65 -15.59 6.33
CA LYS A 110 -5.02 -15.65 5.82
C LYS A 110 -5.47 -14.30 5.26
N ALA A 111 -6.22 -14.33 4.18
CA ALA A 111 -6.83 -13.11 3.65
C ALA A 111 -8.03 -12.69 4.52
N ALA A 112 -8.15 -11.41 4.81
CA ALA A 112 -9.34 -10.87 5.45
C ALA A 112 -10.60 -11.12 4.59
N PRO A 113 -11.79 -11.19 5.18
CA PRO A 113 -13.04 -11.25 4.43
C PRO A 113 -13.13 -10.13 3.38
N SER A 114 -13.80 -10.37 2.26
CA SER A 114 -13.85 -9.44 1.12
C SER A 114 -14.33 -8.03 1.49
N PHE A 115 -15.29 -7.92 2.41
CA PHE A 115 -15.84 -6.65 2.87
C PHE A 115 -14.88 -5.83 3.77
N LEU A 116 -13.79 -6.43 4.28
CA LEU A 116 -12.73 -5.77 5.07
C LEU A 116 -11.43 -5.59 4.29
N ARG A 117 -11.30 -6.17 3.13
CA ARG A 117 -10.04 -6.26 2.39
C ARG A 117 -9.69 -5.00 1.64
N TYR A 118 -10.69 -4.30 1.10
CA TYR A 118 -10.50 -3.14 0.24
C TYR A 118 -10.51 -1.83 1.02
N ILE A 119 -9.79 -0.84 0.50
CA ILE A 119 -9.73 0.50 1.07
C ILE A 119 -11.13 1.12 1.13
N LYS A 120 -11.47 1.66 2.29
CA LYS A 120 -12.71 2.42 2.52
C LYS A 120 -12.40 3.89 2.75
N ALA A 121 -13.23 4.77 2.23
CA ALA A 121 -13.10 6.21 2.47
C ALA A 121 -13.20 6.55 3.97
N SER A 122 -14.02 5.81 4.73
CA SER A 122 -14.11 5.94 6.19
C SER A 122 -12.79 5.65 6.90
N ALA A 123 -12.02 4.64 6.46
CA ALA A 123 -10.71 4.34 7.01
C ALA A 123 -9.69 5.47 6.72
N VAL A 124 -9.75 6.05 5.52
CA VAL A 124 -8.93 7.23 5.19
C VAL A 124 -9.27 8.42 6.08
N ALA A 125 -10.56 8.69 6.30
CA ALA A 125 -11.03 9.77 7.15
C ALA A 125 -10.62 9.55 8.61
N GLU A 126 -10.74 8.32 9.13
CA GLU A 126 -10.35 7.96 10.50
C GLU A 126 -8.86 8.21 10.75
N LEU A 127 -7.98 7.75 9.85
CA LEU A 127 -6.55 8.00 9.92
C LEU A 127 -6.21 9.49 9.87
N ALA A 128 -6.92 10.28 9.07
CA ALA A 128 -6.73 11.71 8.99
C ALA A 128 -7.17 12.42 10.29
N LEU A 129 -8.31 12.04 10.86
CA LEU A 129 -8.85 12.62 12.11
C LEU A 129 -7.95 12.28 13.31
N ARG A 130 -7.39 11.08 13.33
CA ARG A 130 -6.48 10.61 14.39
C ARG A 130 -5.08 11.22 14.29
N GLY A 131 -4.76 11.84 13.16
CA GLY A 131 -3.44 12.43 12.92
C GLY A 131 -2.38 11.43 12.45
N ASP A 132 -2.77 10.23 12.06
CA ASP A 132 -1.89 9.18 11.52
C ASP A 132 -1.57 9.40 10.03
N CYS A 133 -1.31 10.66 9.65
CA CYS A 133 -1.07 11.07 8.28
C CYS A 133 -0.34 12.41 8.22
N GLU A 134 0.15 12.76 7.05
CA GLU A 134 0.82 14.03 6.82
C GLU A 134 -0.16 15.12 6.39
N LYS A 135 -0.22 16.24 7.14
CA LYS A 135 -0.96 17.43 6.72
C LYS A 135 -0.17 18.17 5.64
N ARG A 136 -0.84 18.51 4.56
CA ARG A 136 -0.28 19.25 3.42
C ARG A 136 -1.23 20.36 2.98
N ASP A 137 -0.69 21.37 2.31
CA ASP A 137 -1.51 22.28 1.52
C ASP A 137 -1.91 21.63 0.18
N CYS A 138 -2.88 22.21 -0.50
CA CYS A 138 -3.38 21.68 -1.77
C CYS A 138 -2.31 21.71 -2.89
N VAL A 139 -1.32 22.59 -2.82
CA VAL A 139 -0.28 22.71 -3.85
C VAL A 139 0.75 21.59 -3.70
N SER A 140 1.19 21.33 -2.47
CA SER A 140 2.19 20.29 -2.15
C SER A 140 1.63 18.87 -2.12
N LEU A 141 0.30 18.68 -2.10
CA LEU A 141 -0.30 17.35 -2.14
C LEU A 141 0.07 16.63 -3.44
N ALA A 142 0.71 15.49 -3.32
CA ALA A 142 1.15 14.67 -4.46
C ALA A 142 1.02 13.17 -4.14
N PRO A 143 0.82 12.32 -5.17
CA PRO A 143 0.90 10.87 -4.98
C PRO A 143 2.31 10.43 -4.58
N VAL A 144 2.41 9.40 -3.75
CA VAL A 144 3.67 8.73 -3.45
C VAL A 144 3.83 7.54 -4.41
N TYR A 145 4.90 7.52 -5.18
CA TYR A 145 5.22 6.44 -6.10
C TYR A 145 6.34 5.58 -5.52
N LEU A 146 6.00 4.36 -5.10
CA LEU A 146 6.95 3.37 -4.59
C LEU A 146 7.74 2.68 -5.72
N ARG A 147 7.35 2.90 -6.96
CA ARG A 147 7.99 2.39 -8.16
C ARG A 147 8.02 3.48 -9.22
N SER A 148 9.15 3.65 -9.90
CA SER A 148 9.27 4.57 -11.04
C SER A 148 8.28 4.18 -12.16
N PRO A 149 7.73 5.15 -12.89
CA PRO A 149 6.88 4.90 -14.05
C PRO A 149 7.53 3.92 -15.04
N GLN A 150 6.72 3.10 -15.71
CA GLN A 150 7.23 2.08 -16.63
C GLN A 150 8.12 2.69 -17.72
N ALA A 151 7.73 3.83 -18.30
CA ALA A 151 8.48 4.52 -19.33
C ALA A 151 9.88 4.97 -18.86
N GLU A 152 10.01 5.40 -17.60
CA GLU A 152 11.29 5.79 -17.01
C GLU A 152 12.20 4.57 -16.79
N ARG A 153 11.64 3.46 -16.34
CA ARG A 153 12.40 2.19 -16.18
C ARG A 153 12.89 1.66 -17.52
N GLU A 154 12.02 1.63 -18.55
CA GLU A 154 12.40 1.21 -19.88
C GLU A 154 13.47 2.11 -20.49
N ARG A 155 13.41 3.41 -20.21
CA ARG A 155 14.45 4.35 -20.61
C ARG A 155 15.78 4.03 -19.94
N LEU A 156 15.80 3.84 -18.61
CA LEU A 156 17.00 3.50 -17.85
C LEU A 156 17.58 2.13 -18.28
N GLU A 157 16.74 1.14 -18.56
CA GLU A 157 17.16 -0.15 -19.09
C GLU A 157 17.86 -0.01 -20.45
N ARG A 158 17.31 0.82 -21.37
CA ARG A 158 17.93 1.12 -22.68
C ARG A 158 19.25 1.88 -22.54
N GLU A 159 19.30 2.87 -21.66
CA GLU A 159 20.53 3.65 -21.40
C GLU A 159 21.63 2.77 -20.80
N ASN A 160 21.28 1.83 -19.91
CA ASN A 160 22.24 0.88 -19.32
C ASN A 160 22.73 -0.16 -20.34
N ALA A 161 21.85 -0.68 -21.19
CA ALA A 161 22.22 -1.58 -22.28
C ALA A 161 23.15 -0.92 -23.29
N ALA A 162 22.94 0.37 -23.59
CA ALA A 162 23.79 1.14 -24.49
C ALA A 162 25.20 1.45 -23.93
N LYS A 163 25.37 1.44 -22.60
CA LYS A 163 26.68 1.66 -21.95
C LYS A 163 27.51 0.38 -21.81
N GLN A 164 26.91 -0.79 -22.04
CA GLN A 164 27.58 -2.11 -21.96
C GLN A 164 28.07 -2.64 -23.32
N ASN A 165 27.75 -1.95 -24.40
CA ASN A 165 28.24 -2.19 -25.77
C ASN A 165 29.25 -1.08 -26.16
#